data_f0d86f96123273e2a6a7dc522aa75760
#
_entry.id   f0d86f96123273e2a6a7dc522aa75760
#
_cell.length_a   1.000
_cell.length_b   1.000
_cell.length_c   1.000
_cell.angle_alpha   90.00
_cell.angle_beta   90.00
_cell.angle_gamma   90.00
#
_symmetry.space_group_name_H-M   'P 1'
#
loop_
_entity.id
_entity.type
_entity.pdbx_description
1 polymer ?
#
loop_
_entity_poly.entity_id
_entity_poly.type
_entity_poly.pdbx_seq_one_letter_code
_entity_poly.pdbx_strand_id
1 'polypeptide(L)'
;EYATRYPVSVEKLLLIDTAPSYEFYNEALAFAKNTATPEQYVKIPELFEGNIRDDEHLEEWWTVCWDLYWYDFKEEIGNDTGARPIGSLDVCNYTFKHLMPHYDVREAITKLDIPTLITVGRHDWITPVTQAEEMHRLIQDSKLVIFEKSGHQPFIEEHTHFLEVVRKFLLAGTK
;
A
#
# COMPACT_ATOMS: atom_id res chain seq x y z
N GLU A 1 -4.85 3.24 11.83
CA GLU A 1 -4.90 3.71 13.24
C GLU A 1 -6.07 4.65 13.55
N TYR A 2 -6.44 5.64 12.69
CA TYR A 2 -7.51 6.58 13.03
C TYR A 2 -8.83 5.88 13.36
N ALA A 3 -9.28 4.95 12.53
CA ALA A 3 -10.53 4.21 12.73
C ALA A 3 -10.54 3.37 14.03
N THR A 4 -9.39 2.88 14.47
CA THR A 4 -9.30 2.12 15.72
C THR A 4 -9.37 3.01 16.97
N ARG A 5 -8.97 4.27 16.86
CA ARG A 5 -9.04 5.26 17.96
C ARG A 5 -10.38 5.99 18.02
N TYR A 6 -11.00 6.22 16.87
CA TYR A 6 -12.22 7.02 16.75
C TYR A 6 -13.30 6.30 15.91
N PRO A 7 -13.70 5.05 16.28
CA PRO A 7 -14.59 4.24 15.45
C PRO A 7 -15.96 4.89 15.21
N VAL A 8 -16.47 5.66 16.17
CA VAL A 8 -17.76 6.36 16.04
C VAL A 8 -17.76 7.50 14.99
N SER A 9 -16.59 7.91 14.54
CA SER A 9 -16.42 8.95 13.51
C SER A 9 -16.27 8.38 12.10
N VAL A 10 -16.33 7.06 11.94
CA VAL A 10 -16.09 6.37 10.66
C VAL A 10 -17.31 5.53 10.31
N GLU A 11 -18.02 5.90 9.27
CA GLU A 11 -19.18 5.14 8.77
C GLU A 11 -18.76 3.95 7.92
N LYS A 12 -17.71 4.11 7.13
CA LYS A 12 -17.13 3.07 6.25
C LYS A 12 -15.62 3.24 6.14
N LEU A 13 -14.91 2.16 6.04
CA LEU A 13 -13.44 2.14 5.94
C LEU A 13 -13.01 1.52 4.61
N LEU A 14 -12.14 2.24 3.88
CA LEU A 14 -11.45 1.72 2.72
C LEU A 14 -9.97 1.54 3.07
N LEU A 15 -9.46 0.32 2.88
CA LEU A 15 -8.06 -0.02 3.01
C LEU A 15 -7.54 -0.41 1.62
N ILE A 16 -6.72 0.46 1.05
CA ILE A 16 -6.25 0.36 -0.34
C ILE A 16 -4.75 0.12 -0.30
N ASP A 17 -4.30 -1.00 -0.86
CA ASP A 17 -2.87 -1.35 -0.98
C ASP A 17 -2.09 -1.02 0.30
N THR A 18 -2.42 -1.68 1.40
CA THR A 18 -1.86 -1.40 2.73
C THR A 18 -1.69 -2.68 3.55
N ALA A 19 -1.05 -2.55 4.70
CA ALA A 19 -0.73 -3.67 5.58
C ALA A 19 -1.11 -3.37 7.04
N PRO A 20 -1.37 -4.40 7.88
CA PRO A 20 -1.72 -4.22 9.29
C PRO A 20 -0.52 -4.10 10.22
N SER A 21 0.68 -4.43 9.75
CA SER A 21 1.91 -4.38 10.55
C SER A 21 3.14 -4.20 9.68
N TYR A 22 4.27 -3.85 10.30
CA TYR A 22 5.56 -3.72 9.61
C TYR A 22 6.12 -5.05 9.07
N GLU A 23 5.51 -6.18 9.41
CA GLU A 23 5.89 -7.48 8.83
C GLU A 23 5.76 -7.51 7.30
N PHE A 24 4.96 -6.63 6.71
CA PHE A 24 4.88 -6.46 5.26
C PHE A 24 6.26 -6.28 4.60
N TYR A 25 7.20 -5.62 5.28
CA TYR A 25 8.52 -5.35 4.72
C TYR A 25 9.31 -6.64 4.42
N ASN A 26 9.24 -7.63 5.30
CA ASN A 26 9.88 -8.93 5.07
C ASN A 26 9.24 -9.67 3.87
N GLU A 27 7.92 -9.59 3.74
CA GLU A 27 7.21 -10.18 2.61
C GLU A 27 7.48 -9.42 1.30
N ALA A 28 7.54 -8.09 1.36
CA ALA A 28 7.95 -7.25 0.23
C ALA A 28 9.34 -7.61 -0.28
N LEU A 29 10.32 -7.77 0.60
CA LEU A 29 11.67 -8.20 0.24
C LEU A 29 11.67 -9.60 -0.36
N ALA A 30 10.90 -10.52 0.20
CA ALA A 30 10.78 -11.89 -0.33
C ALA A 30 10.14 -11.90 -1.73
N PHE A 31 9.14 -11.05 -1.97
CA PHE A 31 8.52 -10.88 -3.27
C PHE A 31 9.50 -10.25 -4.28
N ALA A 32 10.11 -9.14 -3.91
CA ALA A 32 11.07 -8.41 -4.75
C ALA A 32 12.28 -9.27 -5.15
N LYS A 33 12.72 -10.19 -4.29
CA LYS A 33 13.81 -11.13 -4.61
C LYS A 33 13.56 -11.95 -5.88
N ASN A 34 12.28 -12.20 -6.20
CA ASN A 34 11.90 -13.01 -7.34
C ASN A 34 11.44 -12.18 -8.56
N THR A 35 11.15 -10.90 -8.38
CA THR A 35 10.54 -10.05 -9.41
C THR A 35 11.39 -8.85 -9.79
N ALA A 36 12.14 -8.28 -8.85
CA ALA A 36 13.00 -7.12 -9.08
C ALA A 36 14.30 -7.50 -9.81
N THR A 37 14.88 -6.54 -10.53
CA THR A 37 16.24 -6.65 -11.01
C THR A 37 17.23 -6.63 -9.84
N PRO A 38 18.48 -7.10 -10.02
CA PRO A 38 19.49 -7.03 -8.95
C PRO A 38 19.75 -5.60 -8.46
N GLU A 39 19.67 -4.60 -9.34
CA GLU A 39 19.85 -3.18 -9.00
C GLU A 39 18.70 -2.69 -8.14
N GLN A 40 17.46 -2.93 -8.54
CA GLN A 40 16.27 -2.58 -7.76
C GLN A 40 16.29 -3.22 -6.37
N TYR A 41 16.60 -4.51 -6.31
CA TYR A 41 16.61 -5.26 -5.05
C TYR A 41 17.60 -4.67 -4.02
N VAL A 42 18.76 -4.21 -4.48
CA VAL A 42 19.77 -3.57 -3.61
C VAL A 42 19.29 -2.19 -3.12
N LYS A 43 18.52 -1.45 -3.94
CA LYS A 43 18.03 -0.11 -3.59
C LYS A 43 16.81 -0.10 -2.68
N ILE A 44 16.00 -1.15 -2.65
CA ILE A 44 14.78 -1.19 -1.82
C ILE A 44 15.04 -0.86 -0.35
N PRO A 45 16.05 -1.41 0.35
CA PRO A 45 16.34 -1.08 1.74
C PRO A 45 16.64 0.39 2.00
N GLU A 46 17.21 1.11 1.03
CA GLU A 46 17.57 2.52 1.21
C GLU A 46 16.37 3.38 1.62
N LEU A 47 15.20 3.17 0.99
CA LEU A 47 13.96 3.87 1.34
C LEU A 47 13.31 3.27 2.60
N PHE A 48 13.12 1.95 2.64
CA PHE A 48 12.36 1.29 3.70
C PHE A 48 13.09 1.23 5.05
N GLU A 49 14.37 1.55 5.08
CA GLU A 49 15.15 1.71 6.31
C GLU A 49 15.43 3.18 6.66
N GLY A 50 14.88 4.13 5.86
CA GLY A 50 15.04 5.56 6.07
C GLY A 50 16.48 6.05 5.90
N ASN A 51 17.17 5.56 4.86
CA ASN A 51 18.57 5.84 4.56
C ASN A 51 18.77 6.67 3.28
N ILE A 52 17.74 7.36 2.80
CA ILE A 52 17.86 8.30 1.67
C ILE A 52 18.59 9.56 2.15
N ARG A 53 19.67 9.97 1.44
CA ARG A 53 20.59 11.03 1.88
C ARG A 53 20.06 12.43 1.60
N ASP A 54 19.51 12.63 0.40
CA ASP A 54 19.09 13.91 -0.15
C ASP A 54 18.04 13.72 -1.26
N ASP A 55 17.52 14.80 -1.80
CA ASP A 55 16.49 14.77 -2.85
C ASP A 55 16.99 14.12 -4.15
N GLU A 56 18.28 14.33 -4.51
CA GLU A 56 18.88 13.71 -5.71
C GLU A 56 18.92 12.17 -5.57
N HIS A 57 19.28 11.69 -4.39
CA HIS A 57 19.26 10.25 -4.07
C HIS A 57 17.84 9.69 -4.09
N LEU A 58 16.84 10.46 -3.65
CA LEU A 58 15.45 10.06 -3.72
C LEU A 58 14.95 9.97 -5.18
N GLU A 59 15.31 10.92 -6.01
CA GLU A 59 15.01 10.91 -7.45
C GLU A 59 15.67 9.70 -8.15
N GLU A 60 16.93 9.41 -7.83
CA GLU A 60 17.62 8.22 -8.33
C GLU A 60 16.88 6.93 -7.89
N TRP A 61 16.47 6.86 -6.62
CA TRP A 61 15.70 5.72 -6.11
C TRP A 61 14.40 5.52 -6.88
N TRP A 62 13.64 6.59 -7.10
CA TRP A 62 12.40 6.53 -7.86
C TRP A 62 12.64 6.13 -9.31
N THR A 63 13.69 6.64 -9.95
CA THR A 63 14.05 6.29 -11.33
C THR A 63 14.29 4.78 -11.48
N VAL A 64 14.93 4.15 -10.49
CA VAL A 64 15.26 2.72 -10.53
C VAL A 64 14.09 1.84 -10.10
N CYS A 65 13.28 2.26 -9.11
CA CYS A 65 12.31 1.38 -8.47
C CYS A 65 10.86 1.66 -8.86
N TRP A 66 10.57 2.74 -9.60
CA TRP A 66 9.20 3.17 -9.86
C TRP A 66 8.36 2.17 -10.66
N ASP A 67 8.95 1.47 -11.61
CA ASP A 67 8.28 0.46 -12.43
C ASP A 67 7.83 -0.76 -11.60
N LEU A 68 8.47 -1.05 -10.46
CA LEU A 68 8.04 -2.12 -9.55
C LEU A 68 6.64 -1.90 -8.96
N TYR A 69 6.16 -0.66 -8.93
CA TYR A 69 4.84 -0.31 -8.38
C TYR A 69 3.67 -0.73 -9.29
N TRP A 70 3.99 -1.25 -10.50
CA TRP A 70 3.03 -1.49 -11.56
C TRP A 70 3.03 -2.94 -12.01
N TYR A 71 1.90 -3.42 -12.45
CA TYR A 71 1.80 -4.68 -13.18
C TYR A 71 2.24 -4.51 -14.63
N ASP A 72 1.76 -3.44 -15.30
CA ASP A 72 2.08 -3.08 -16.68
C ASP A 72 2.51 -1.61 -16.73
N PHE A 73 3.77 -1.34 -16.36
CA PHE A 73 4.30 0.02 -16.31
C PHE A 73 4.24 0.68 -17.69
N LYS A 74 3.57 1.82 -17.73
CA LYS A 74 3.52 2.70 -18.90
C LYS A 74 4.15 4.04 -18.54
N GLU A 75 5.25 4.35 -19.17
CA GLU A 75 6.07 5.53 -18.87
C GLU A 75 5.26 6.83 -18.84
N GLU A 76 4.34 7.00 -19.81
CA GLU A 76 3.50 8.20 -19.90
C GLU A 76 2.61 8.39 -18.65
N ILE A 77 2.00 7.31 -18.15
CA ILE A 77 1.11 7.34 -16.99
C ILE A 77 1.92 7.36 -15.70
N GLY A 78 2.97 6.56 -15.63
CA GLY A 78 3.83 6.46 -14.46
C GLY A 78 4.52 7.80 -14.15
N ASN A 79 5.06 8.46 -15.16
CA ASN A 79 5.74 9.75 -14.99
C ASN A 79 4.77 10.87 -14.60
N ASP A 80 3.57 10.94 -15.20
CA ASP A 80 2.55 11.93 -14.80
C ASP A 80 2.12 11.73 -13.33
N THR A 81 1.98 10.49 -12.91
CA THR A 81 1.61 10.14 -11.53
C THR A 81 2.75 10.46 -10.56
N GLY A 82 3.98 10.12 -10.90
CA GLY A 82 5.17 10.37 -10.09
C GLY A 82 5.51 11.86 -9.90
N ALA A 83 5.11 12.72 -10.84
CA ALA A 83 5.35 14.16 -10.75
C ALA A 83 4.42 14.92 -9.78
N ARG A 84 3.35 14.29 -9.29
CA ARG A 84 2.33 14.96 -8.45
C ARG A 84 2.63 14.98 -6.95
N PRO A 85 3.27 13.99 -6.35
CA PRO A 85 3.51 13.98 -4.91
C PRO A 85 4.46 15.11 -4.49
N ILE A 86 4.09 15.80 -3.41
CA ILE A 86 4.99 16.70 -2.69
C ILE A 86 5.46 15.94 -1.45
N GLY A 87 6.69 15.50 -1.46
CA GLY A 87 7.29 14.73 -0.38
C GLY A 87 8.17 15.59 0.52
N SER A 88 8.38 15.12 1.74
CA SER A 88 9.41 15.61 2.64
C SER A 88 10.33 14.44 2.98
N LEU A 89 11.58 14.55 2.56
CA LEU A 89 12.59 13.53 2.80
C LEU A 89 12.78 13.24 4.30
N ASP A 90 12.81 14.29 5.12
CA ASP A 90 12.96 14.16 6.57
C ASP A 90 11.81 13.36 7.18
N VAL A 91 10.57 13.63 6.75
CA VAL A 91 9.38 12.90 7.22
C VAL A 91 9.42 11.45 6.73
N CYS A 92 9.82 11.23 5.49
CA CYS A 92 9.95 9.89 4.91
C CYS A 92 10.96 9.05 5.68
N ASN A 93 12.20 9.53 5.80
CA ASN A 93 13.27 8.85 6.54
C ASN A 93 12.89 8.62 8.01
N TYR A 94 12.34 9.63 8.69
CA TYR A 94 11.91 9.50 10.08
C TYR A 94 10.83 8.42 10.22
N THR A 95 9.87 8.41 9.33
CA THR A 95 8.76 7.44 9.33
C THR A 95 9.28 6.02 9.17
N PHE A 96 10.06 5.74 8.14
CA PHE A 96 10.56 4.40 7.89
C PHE A 96 11.57 3.94 8.95
N LYS A 97 12.41 4.83 9.46
CA LYS A 97 13.43 4.48 10.44
C LYS A 97 12.92 4.32 11.86
N HIS A 98 11.92 5.13 12.25
CA HIS A 98 11.54 5.24 13.67
C HIS A 98 10.08 4.89 13.96
N LEU A 99 9.16 5.07 13.02
CA LEU A 99 7.74 4.81 13.26
C LEU A 99 7.31 3.43 12.73
N MET A 100 7.67 3.13 11.48
CA MET A 100 7.25 1.89 10.83
C MET A 100 7.71 0.62 11.55
N PRO A 101 8.95 0.50 12.08
CA PRO A 101 9.38 -0.70 12.80
C PRO A 101 8.54 -1.06 14.03
N HIS A 102 7.76 -0.11 14.55
CA HIS A 102 6.85 -0.31 15.69
C HIS A 102 5.38 -0.34 15.28
N TYR A 103 5.10 -0.29 13.97
CA TYR A 103 3.73 -0.29 13.47
C TYR A 103 3.14 -1.69 13.52
N ASP A 104 2.11 -1.85 14.33
CA ASP A 104 1.28 -3.05 14.38
C ASP A 104 -0.13 -2.68 14.89
N VAL A 105 -1.13 -2.85 14.04
CA VAL A 105 -2.54 -2.57 14.38
C VAL A 105 -3.38 -3.84 14.38
N ARG A 106 -2.79 -5.02 14.25
CA ARG A 106 -3.49 -6.30 14.11
C ARG A 106 -4.49 -6.53 15.23
N GLU A 107 -4.07 -6.37 16.48
CA GLU A 107 -4.99 -6.50 17.60
C GLU A 107 -6.12 -5.45 17.59
N ALA A 108 -5.77 -4.21 17.25
CA ALA A 108 -6.74 -3.13 17.27
C ALA A 108 -7.82 -3.27 16.19
N ILE A 109 -7.47 -3.76 15.00
CA ILE A 109 -8.44 -3.93 13.90
C ILE A 109 -9.42 -5.09 14.13
N THR A 110 -9.12 -6.07 15.01
CA THR A 110 -10.08 -7.11 15.37
C THR A 110 -11.32 -6.57 16.10
N LYS A 111 -11.21 -5.36 16.66
CA LYS A 111 -12.27 -4.69 17.43
C LYS A 111 -13.11 -3.74 16.57
N LEU A 112 -12.81 -3.63 15.28
CA LEU A 112 -13.56 -2.79 14.37
C LEU A 112 -14.90 -3.42 14.01
N ASP A 113 -15.97 -2.69 14.29
CA ASP A 113 -17.34 -2.99 13.85
C ASP A 113 -17.77 -1.93 12.82
N ILE A 114 -16.99 -1.80 11.75
CA ILE A 114 -17.16 -0.81 10.70
C ILE A 114 -17.12 -1.55 9.37
N PRO A 115 -18.13 -1.39 8.49
CA PRO A 115 -18.08 -1.95 7.15
C PRO A 115 -16.78 -1.55 6.46
N THR A 116 -15.98 -2.54 6.09
CA THR A 116 -14.63 -2.31 5.55
C THR A 116 -14.49 -2.92 4.17
N LEU A 117 -13.97 -2.14 3.22
CA LEU A 117 -13.51 -2.64 1.93
C LEU A 117 -11.98 -2.65 1.91
N ILE A 118 -11.41 -3.81 1.60
CA ILE A 118 -9.97 -4.00 1.43
C ILE A 118 -9.71 -4.26 -0.04
N THR A 119 -8.81 -3.51 -0.64
CA THR A 119 -8.40 -3.69 -2.04
C THR A 119 -6.89 -3.86 -2.13
N VAL A 120 -6.44 -4.70 -3.07
CA VAL A 120 -5.02 -4.93 -3.32
C VAL A 120 -4.80 -5.37 -4.77
N GLY A 121 -3.71 -4.93 -5.37
CA GLY A 121 -3.24 -5.48 -6.64
C GLY A 121 -2.60 -6.86 -6.47
N ARG A 122 -2.85 -7.77 -7.42
CA ARG A 122 -2.26 -9.12 -7.40
C ARG A 122 -0.74 -9.09 -7.39
N HIS A 123 -0.17 -8.09 -8.03
CA HIS A 123 1.27 -7.92 -8.23
C HIS A 123 1.88 -6.83 -7.35
N ASP A 124 1.16 -6.42 -6.30
CA ASP A 124 1.68 -5.49 -5.31
C ASP A 124 2.85 -6.13 -4.55
N TRP A 125 4.04 -5.60 -4.79
CA TRP A 125 5.25 -6.09 -4.14
C TRP A 125 5.48 -5.48 -2.76
N ILE A 126 4.91 -4.28 -2.49
CA ILE A 126 5.09 -3.55 -1.23
C ILE A 126 4.21 -4.14 -0.14
N THR A 127 2.91 -4.21 -0.41
CA THR A 127 1.92 -4.78 0.50
C THR A 127 1.24 -5.97 -0.18
N PRO A 128 1.93 -7.13 -0.24
CA PRO A 128 1.47 -8.30 -0.96
C PRO A 128 0.07 -8.74 -0.53
N VAL A 129 -0.60 -9.50 -1.40
CA VAL A 129 -1.98 -9.99 -1.17
C VAL A 129 -2.16 -10.64 0.19
N THR A 130 -1.15 -11.30 0.71
CA THR A 130 -1.13 -11.92 2.05
C THR A 130 -1.45 -10.93 3.17
N GLN A 131 -1.01 -9.67 3.04
CA GLN A 131 -1.30 -8.60 4.01
C GLN A 131 -2.78 -8.18 3.97
N ALA A 132 -3.36 -8.11 2.78
CA ALA A 132 -4.79 -7.83 2.60
C ALA A 132 -5.66 -9.02 3.10
N GLU A 133 -5.23 -10.26 2.86
CA GLU A 133 -5.87 -11.47 3.38
C GLU A 133 -5.78 -11.54 4.90
N GLU A 134 -4.67 -11.12 5.51
CA GLU A 134 -4.55 -11.02 6.96
C GLU A 134 -5.55 -10.02 7.53
N MET A 135 -5.63 -8.80 6.98
CA MET A 135 -6.62 -7.81 7.40
C MET A 135 -8.05 -8.32 7.25
N HIS A 136 -8.35 -9.02 6.14
CA HIS A 136 -9.67 -9.59 5.90
C HIS A 136 -10.06 -10.66 6.93
N ARG A 137 -9.12 -11.48 7.39
CA ARG A 137 -9.35 -12.44 8.47
C ARG A 137 -9.58 -11.77 9.83
N LEU A 138 -8.93 -10.62 10.06
CA LEU A 138 -8.97 -9.92 11.34
C LEU A 138 -10.19 -8.99 11.49
N ILE A 139 -10.67 -8.40 10.39
CA ILE A 139 -11.81 -7.47 10.39
C ILE A 139 -13.08 -8.22 10.02
N GLN A 140 -13.98 -8.37 10.97
CA GLN A 140 -15.18 -9.22 10.84
C GLN A 140 -16.13 -8.75 9.72
N ASP A 141 -16.45 -7.45 9.64
CA ASP A 141 -17.33 -6.89 8.58
C ASP A 141 -16.47 -6.30 7.44
N SER A 142 -15.67 -7.15 6.79
CA SER A 142 -14.83 -6.75 5.67
C SER A 142 -15.14 -7.50 4.39
N LYS A 143 -14.79 -6.87 3.27
CA LYS A 143 -14.77 -7.45 1.93
C LYS A 143 -13.40 -7.25 1.33
N LEU A 144 -12.84 -8.30 0.76
CA LEU A 144 -11.58 -8.26 0.02
C LEU A 144 -11.83 -8.31 -1.48
N VAL A 145 -11.20 -7.42 -2.21
CA VAL A 145 -11.16 -7.42 -3.69
C VAL A 145 -9.71 -7.37 -4.15
N ILE A 146 -9.34 -8.35 -4.96
CA ILE A 146 -8.00 -8.45 -5.55
C ILE A 146 -8.10 -8.03 -7.02
N PHE A 147 -7.28 -7.08 -7.44
CA PHE A 147 -7.18 -6.58 -8.80
C PHE A 147 -6.10 -7.37 -9.54
N GLU A 148 -6.52 -8.24 -10.43
CA GLU A 148 -5.66 -9.29 -11.02
C GLU A 148 -4.59 -8.75 -11.98
N LYS A 149 -4.76 -7.52 -12.48
CA LYS A 149 -3.84 -6.87 -13.42
C LYS A 149 -3.30 -5.55 -12.86
N SER A 150 -3.04 -5.53 -11.56
CA SER A 150 -2.52 -4.34 -10.88
C SER A 150 -1.38 -4.68 -9.94
N GLY A 151 -0.41 -3.77 -9.88
CA GLY A 151 0.57 -3.66 -8.81
C GLY A 151 0.04 -2.84 -7.63
N HIS A 152 0.83 -1.90 -7.13
CA HIS A 152 0.46 -1.00 -6.02
C HIS A 152 -0.45 0.18 -6.45
N GLN A 153 -1.00 0.14 -7.68
CA GLN A 153 -1.76 1.25 -8.28
C GLN A 153 -3.10 0.78 -8.93
N PRO A 154 -3.92 -0.08 -8.27
CA PRO A 154 -5.15 -0.61 -8.88
C PRO A 154 -6.15 0.49 -9.26
N PHE A 155 -6.15 1.60 -8.55
CA PHE A 155 -6.98 2.76 -8.85
C PHE A 155 -6.57 3.49 -10.15
N ILE A 156 -5.42 3.15 -10.73
CA ILE A 156 -4.94 3.63 -12.02
C ILE A 156 -5.00 2.50 -13.05
N GLU A 157 -4.42 1.34 -12.77
CA GLU A 157 -4.25 0.25 -13.71
C GLU A 157 -5.58 -0.42 -14.08
N GLU A 158 -6.46 -0.64 -13.10
CA GLU A 158 -7.82 -1.16 -13.31
C GLU A 158 -8.89 -0.12 -12.93
N HIS A 159 -8.68 1.13 -13.33
CA HIS A 159 -9.42 2.31 -12.89
C HIS A 159 -10.95 2.15 -12.93
N THR A 160 -11.50 1.68 -14.06
CA THR A 160 -12.95 1.52 -14.21
C THR A 160 -13.50 0.51 -13.21
N HIS A 161 -12.87 -0.64 -13.10
CA HIS A 161 -13.26 -1.69 -12.16
C HIS A 161 -13.10 -1.23 -10.71
N PHE A 162 -12.00 -0.53 -10.40
CA PHE A 162 -11.77 0.04 -9.07
C PHE A 162 -12.89 1.01 -8.67
N LEU A 163 -13.27 1.93 -9.56
CA LEU A 163 -14.37 2.87 -9.30
C LEU A 163 -15.72 2.18 -9.11
N GLU A 164 -16.02 1.13 -9.88
CA GLU A 164 -17.24 0.33 -9.73
C GLU A 164 -17.31 -0.32 -8.35
N VAL A 165 -16.23 -0.95 -7.91
CA VAL A 165 -16.12 -1.62 -6.62
C VAL A 165 -16.30 -0.63 -5.47
N VAL A 166 -15.56 0.49 -5.51
CA VAL A 166 -15.61 1.53 -4.47
C VAL A 166 -17.00 2.19 -4.41
N ARG A 167 -17.58 2.56 -5.54
CA ARG A 167 -18.93 3.15 -5.59
C ARG A 167 -19.98 2.20 -5.04
N LYS A 168 -19.94 0.94 -5.43
CA LYS A 168 -20.86 -0.08 -4.92
C LYS A 168 -20.76 -0.21 -3.39
N PHE A 169 -19.56 -0.17 -2.85
CA PHE A 169 -19.35 -0.22 -1.40
C PHE A 169 -19.85 1.04 -0.70
N LEU A 170 -19.52 2.22 -1.22
CA LEU A 170 -19.90 3.49 -0.59
C LEU A 170 -21.41 3.75 -0.64
N LEU A 171 -22.07 3.37 -1.74
CA LEU A 171 -23.50 3.56 -1.94
C LEU A 171 -24.37 2.46 -1.33
N ALA A 172 -23.79 1.32 -0.93
CA ALA A 172 -24.53 0.32 -0.18
C ALA A 172 -25.02 0.92 1.14
N GLY A 173 -26.31 0.73 1.47
CA GLY A 173 -26.85 1.20 2.77
C GLY A 173 -26.04 0.62 3.93
N THR A 174 -25.82 1.44 4.96
CA THR A 174 -25.37 0.95 6.28
C THR A 174 -26.49 0.13 6.90
N LYS A 175 -26.14 -0.98 7.53
CA LYS A 175 -27.11 -1.82 8.27
C LYS A 175 -27.72 -1.08 9.43
#